data_476b9292b1e935907be68c01e330ede0
#
_entry.id   476b9292b1e935907be68c01e330ede0
#
_cell.length_a   1.000
_cell.length_b   1.000
_cell.length_c   1.000
_cell.angle_alpha   90.00
_cell.angle_beta   90.00
_cell.angle_gamma   90.00
#
_symmetry.space_group_name_H-M   'P 1'
#
loop_
_entity.id
_entity.type
_entity.pdbx_description
1 polymer ?
#
loop_
_entity_poly.entity_id
_entity_poly.type
_entity_poly.pdbx_seq_one_letter_code
_entity_poly.pdbx_strand_id
1 'polypeptide(L)'
;MPMHINRRLEALTDRAGLSANGRLWRRMLPLNGKVAHRAQSVRRAVLVTSTLDGMKTIGLTLAGTRTTRLRARPLPLQSGSVKSAYRLACATASEHTDGMDRPTLANWMQPPHTRWSFRHVRELIPTARIRHGQHPRALGYQPADNLLELSFDSSTGTRVMGEYLAATETDALVVIKGDAVALEWLAPGIRNDEPHLMFSVTKSITSLLCGALVGAGKIDVDAPVITYVPDVADSGFGDATVRHLLDMEASYTFVEDYSPGPDIVLYRNSAGWYPAPPDHMGLHEFLASRQKEGEHGQRFRYMSPTTDMLGWVCEAASGLPYALAVSQYLWVPMGAEADADMTLDRFGVPRAAGGLSATPRDLARLGMIVAEGGAGIVPADFIEDFTTGGDPAHWAIGDYADWLPGGCYRSCWYQPRIDPGCVMAVGIHGQMIYVDRPRGVVVVKQSSWSIPDDNALHSDAELACRAIARALTAEEPDKLLAVR
;
A
#
# COMPACT_ATOMS: atom_id res chain seq x y z
N MET A 1 24.40 27.58 -32.56
CA MET A 1 25.56 27.70 -31.66
C MET A 1 25.63 26.42 -30.79
N PRO A 2 26.26 25.39 -31.25
CA PRO A 2 26.73 24.30 -30.38
C PRO A 2 28.13 23.84 -30.76
N MET A 3 29.17 24.64 -30.47
CA MET A 3 30.56 24.26 -30.73
C MET A 3 31.52 24.62 -29.59
N HIS A 4 31.07 25.03 -28.43
CA HIS A 4 31.95 25.45 -27.34
C HIS A 4 31.95 24.57 -26.09
N ILE A 5 31.13 23.52 -26.01
CA ILE A 5 31.05 22.64 -24.82
C ILE A 5 31.97 21.42 -24.98
N ASN A 6 32.23 20.94 -26.19
CA ASN A 6 33.07 19.74 -26.40
C ASN A 6 34.57 19.94 -26.13
N ARG A 7 35.11 21.14 -26.27
CA ARG A 7 36.57 21.39 -26.03
C ARG A 7 36.98 21.47 -24.56
N ARG A 8 36.00 21.59 -23.62
CA ARG A 8 36.31 21.58 -22.17
C ARG A 8 36.27 20.17 -21.56
N LEU A 9 35.58 19.24 -22.19
CA LEU A 9 35.55 17.83 -21.73
C LEU A 9 36.78 17.05 -22.18
N GLU A 10 37.32 17.30 -23.37
CA GLU A 10 38.54 16.67 -23.83
C GLU A 10 39.79 17.12 -23.04
N ALA A 11 39.83 18.35 -22.57
CA ALA A 11 40.92 18.86 -21.74
C ALA A 11 40.96 18.34 -20.30
N LEU A 12 39.85 17.76 -19.82
CA LEU A 12 39.74 17.12 -18.49
C LEU A 12 40.05 15.63 -18.53
N THR A 13 39.88 14.97 -19.68
CA THR A 13 40.19 13.55 -19.85
C THR A 13 41.69 13.32 -20.05
N ASP A 14 42.40 14.25 -20.70
CA ASP A 14 43.85 14.15 -20.89
C ASP A 14 44.67 14.36 -19.60
N ARG A 15 44.14 15.07 -18.60
CA ARG A 15 44.79 15.25 -17.29
C ARG A 15 44.54 14.09 -16.32
N ALA A 16 43.61 13.18 -16.63
CA ALA A 16 43.24 12.06 -15.76
C ALA A 16 43.81 10.70 -16.20
N GLY A 17 44.53 10.61 -17.32
CA GLY A 17 45.17 9.38 -17.79
C GLY A 17 44.20 8.23 -18.09
N LEU A 18 42.97 8.54 -18.58
CA LEU A 18 41.96 7.56 -18.90
C LEU A 18 42.00 7.20 -20.38
N SER A 19 42.63 6.07 -20.73
CA SER A 19 42.52 5.49 -22.06
C SER A 19 41.27 4.62 -22.17
N ALA A 20 40.65 4.63 -23.38
CA ALA A 20 39.35 4.05 -23.71
C ALA A 20 39.28 2.51 -23.72
N ASN A 21 40.02 1.80 -22.88
CA ASN A 21 39.95 0.35 -22.77
C ASN A 21 39.98 -0.08 -21.29
N GLY A 22 38.83 -0.36 -20.77
CA GLY A 22 38.36 -1.04 -19.57
C GLY A 22 39.34 -1.79 -18.65
N ARG A 23 40.45 -1.19 -18.20
CA ARG A 23 41.32 -1.74 -17.14
C ARG A 23 41.84 -0.63 -16.24
N LEU A 24 41.04 -0.18 -15.29
CA LEU A 24 41.51 0.70 -14.22
C LEU A 24 40.91 0.34 -12.85
N TRP A 25 41.26 -0.86 -12.38
CA TRP A 25 41.09 -1.25 -10.96
C TRP A 25 42.33 -1.98 -10.45
N ARG A 26 43.52 -1.42 -10.63
CA ARG A 26 44.75 -1.86 -9.91
C ARG A 26 45.77 -0.74 -9.82
N ARG A 27 45.51 0.25 -8.98
CA ARG A 27 46.52 1.09 -8.31
C ARG A 27 45.82 2.03 -7.34
N MET A 28 45.48 1.53 -6.16
CA MET A 28 45.45 2.35 -4.95
C MET A 28 46.31 1.66 -3.89
N LEU A 29 47.18 2.48 -3.32
CA LEU A 29 48.30 2.19 -2.46
C LEU A 29 47.91 1.44 -1.17
N PRO A 30 48.86 0.73 -0.52
CA PRO A 30 48.62 -0.09 0.65
C PRO A 30 48.38 0.79 1.87
N LEU A 31 47.19 0.74 2.45
CA LEU A 31 46.96 1.19 3.82
C LEU A 31 47.42 0.10 4.78
N ASN A 32 48.21 0.52 5.73
CA ASN A 32 48.92 -0.26 6.72
C ASN A 32 48.10 -1.39 7.39
N GLY A 33 48.74 -2.55 7.41
CA GLY A 33 48.22 -3.86 7.85
C GLY A 33 47.87 -4.03 9.33
N LYS A 34 47.02 -3.22 9.91
CA LYS A 34 46.47 -3.46 11.28
C LYS A 34 44.94 -3.39 11.42
N VAL A 35 44.20 -3.16 10.36
CA VAL A 35 42.74 -3.11 10.40
C VAL A 35 42.06 -4.29 9.65
N ALA A 36 42.80 -5.06 8.87
CA ALA A 36 42.26 -6.14 8.04
C ALA A 36 41.98 -7.47 8.80
N HIS A 37 42.35 -7.60 10.08
CA HIS A 37 42.21 -8.88 10.80
C HIS A 37 40.97 -9.03 11.71
N ARG A 38 40.06 -8.07 11.72
CA ARG A 38 38.83 -8.14 12.56
C ARG A 38 37.52 -8.38 11.79
N ALA A 39 37.53 -8.47 10.47
CA ALA A 39 36.34 -8.56 9.65
C ALA A 39 36.04 -9.95 9.04
N GLN A 40 36.76 -11.02 9.46
CA GLN A 40 36.65 -12.33 8.82
C GLN A 40 36.20 -13.48 9.74
N SER A 41 35.57 -13.25 10.89
CA SER A 41 35.25 -14.36 11.80
C SER A 41 33.88 -14.32 12.47
N VAL A 42 32.81 -14.03 11.75
CA VAL A 42 31.44 -14.38 12.22
C VAL A 42 30.75 -15.22 11.15
N ARG A 43 31.08 -16.51 11.14
CA ARG A 43 30.32 -17.51 10.36
C ARG A 43 29.40 -18.27 11.32
N ARG A 44 28.07 -18.14 11.08
CA ARG A 44 26.96 -18.98 11.56
C ARG A 44 27.03 -19.43 13.03
N ALA A 45 26.28 -18.75 13.88
CA ALA A 45 25.87 -19.31 15.16
C ALA A 45 24.65 -20.24 14.93
N VAL A 46 24.76 -21.50 15.37
CA VAL A 46 23.62 -22.44 15.37
C VAL A 46 23.16 -22.59 16.81
N LEU A 47 21.88 -22.29 17.03
CA LEU A 47 21.25 -22.51 18.34
C LEU A 47 20.85 -24.01 18.45
N VAL A 48 21.44 -24.75 19.34
CA VAL A 48 21.05 -26.12 19.62
C VAL A 48 20.34 -26.17 20.97
N THR A 49 19.07 -26.54 20.95
CA THR A 49 18.31 -26.83 22.18
C THR A 49 18.30 -28.34 22.43
N SER A 50 18.80 -28.80 23.57
CA SER A 50 18.65 -30.17 24.01
C SER A 50 17.95 -30.23 25.36
N THR A 51 17.06 -31.22 25.53
CA THR A 51 16.41 -31.55 26.81
C THR A 51 17.00 -32.84 27.31
N LEU A 52 17.63 -32.82 28.47
CA LEU A 52 17.94 -33.97 29.28
C LEU A 52 17.42 -33.70 30.70
N ASP A 53 16.66 -34.64 31.25
CA ASP A 53 16.15 -34.63 32.63
C ASP A 53 15.35 -33.37 33.03
N GLY A 54 14.41 -32.96 32.21
CA GLY A 54 13.49 -31.86 32.58
C GLY A 54 14.09 -30.43 32.62
N MET A 55 15.39 -30.28 32.31
CA MET A 55 16.04 -28.97 32.21
C MET A 55 16.33 -28.59 30.75
N LYS A 56 15.87 -27.42 30.33
CA LYS A 56 16.22 -26.84 29.02
C LYS A 56 17.55 -26.12 29.10
N THR A 57 18.57 -26.63 28.41
CA THR A 57 19.86 -25.95 28.27
C THR A 57 19.98 -25.33 26.89
N ILE A 58 20.33 -24.03 26.84
CA ILE A 58 20.59 -23.32 25.61
C ILE A 58 22.11 -23.21 25.45
N GLY A 59 22.65 -23.76 24.39
CA GLY A 59 24.08 -23.65 24.05
C GLY A 59 24.27 -22.91 22.74
N LEU A 60 25.20 -21.95 22.72
CA LEU A 60 25.62 -21.25 21.52
C LEU A 60 26.92 -21.89 21.03
N THR A 61 26.93 -22.46 19.81
CA THR A 61 28.12 -23.02 19.20
C THR A 61 28.54 -22.17 17.99
N LEU A 62 29.71 -21.57 18.07
CA LEU A 62 30.35 -20.89 16.94
C LEU A 62 31.16 -21.90 16.13
N ALA A 63 30.89 -22.02 14.85
CA ALA A 63 31.60 -22.95 13.97
C ALA A 63 33.07 -22.54 13.84
N GLY A 64 33.97 -23.37 14.36
CA GLY A 64 35.44 -23.23 14.21
C GLY A 64 36.25 -22.99 15.48
N THR A 65 35.67 -23.03 16.69
CA THR A 65 36.39 -22.89 17.94
C THR A 65 36.01 -23.96 18.97
N ARG A 66 36.97 -24.36 19.83
CA ARG A 66 36.75 -25.32 20.88
C ARG A 66 35.64 -24.92 21.83
N THR A 67 34.74 -25.84 22.14
CA THR A 67 33.59 -25.68 23.02
C THR A 67 34.04 -25.30 24.43
N THR A 68 33.77 -24.07 24.87
CA THR A 68 33.93 -23.69 26.28
C THR A 68 32.58 -23.81 26.98
N ARG A 69 32.48 -24.73 27.94
CA ARG A 69 31.29 -24.90 28.77
C ARG A 69 31.25 -23.80 29.85
N LEU A 70 30.32 -22.87 29.69
CA LEU A 70 29.96 -21.91 30.77
C LEU A 70 28.88 -22.56 31.65
N ARG A 71 29.18 -22.80 32.94
CA ARG A 71 28.19 -23.19 33.95
C ARG A 71 27.40 -21.96 34.36
N ALA A 72 26.12 -21.90 33.99
CA ALA A 72 25.19 -20.90 34.51
C ALA A 72 24.63 -21.40 35.86
N ARG A 73 24.61 -20.56 36.88
CA ARG A 73 23.89 -20.77 38.13
C ARG A 73 22.39 -20.64 37.89
N PRO A 74 21.54 -21.47 38.49
CA PRO A 74 20.09 -21.33 38.34
C PRO A 74 19.60 -20.08 39.10
N LEU A 75 18.88 -19.20 38.40
CA LEU A 75 18.07 -18.13 39.00
C LEU A 75 16.60 -18.58 39.00
N PRO A 76 15.84 -18.29 40.06
CA PRO A 76 14.43 -18.67 40.13
C PRO A 76 13.61 -17.80 39.13
N LEU A 77 12.81 -18.44 38.28
CA LEU A 77 11.93 -17.84 37.33
C LEU A 77 10.71 -17.22 38.04
N GLN A 78 10.65 -15.90 38.14
CA GLN A 78 9.41 -15.17 38.39
C GLN A 78 8.67 -14.93 37.08
N SER A 79 7.33 -14.96 37.11
CA SER A 79 6.39 -14.95 36.01
C SER A 79 6.37 -13.70 35.11
N GLY A 80 7.45 -12.91 35.10
CA GLY A 80 7.64 -11.75 34.23
C GLY A 80 8.68 -11.90 33.13
N SER A 81 9.37 -13.06 33.03
CA SER A 81 10.59 -13.19 32.23
C SER A 81 10.37 -13.46 30.74
N VAL A 82 9.17 -13.89 30.31
CA VAL A 82 8.87 -14.14 28.90
C VAL A 82 8.86 -12.85 28.07
N LYS A 83 8.36 -11.77 28.64
CA LYS A 83 8.36 -10.45 27.98
C LYS A 83 9.78 -9.86 27.80
N SER A 84 10.71 -10.19 28.68
CA SER A 84 12.09 -9.70 28.62
C SER A 84 12.95 -10.50 27.62
N ALA A 85 12.70 -11.79 27.47
CA ALA A 85 13.37 -12.63 26.47
C ALA A 85 12.94 -12.28 25.03
N TYR A 86 11.67 -11.90 24.85
CA TYR A 86 11.17 -11.41 23.57
C TYR A 86 11.78 -10.06 23.19
N ARG A 87 11.97 -9.15 24.14
CA ARG A 87 12.64 -7.86 23.91
C ARG A 87 14.12 -8.00 23.55
N LEU A 88 14.82 -8.98 24.10
CA LEU A 88 16.23 -9.21 23.78
C LEU A 88 16.41 -9.90 22.42
N ALA A 89 15.51 -10.80 22.03
CA ALA A 89 15.52 -11.43 20.72
C ALA A 89 15.15 -10.45 19.58
N CYS A 90 14.31 -9.44 19.85
CA CYS A 90 13.96 -8.42 18.88
C CYS A 90 15.02 -7.32 18.74
N ALA A 91 15.87 -7.09 19.73
CA ALA A 91 16.90 -6.04 19.68
C ALA A 91 18.16 -6.42 18.88
N THR A 92 18.26 -7.66 18.38
CA THR A 92 19.39 -8.14 17.57
C THR A 92 19.05 -8.41 16.11
N ALA A 93 17.80 -8.22 15.71
CA ALA A 93 17.42 -8.18 14.30
C ALA A 93 17.75 -6.79 13.74
N SER A 94 19.03 -6.42 13.71
CA SER A 94 19.48 -5.32 12.86
C SER A 94 19.25 -5.73 11.41
N GLU A 95 18.65 -4.85 10.64
CA GLU A 95 18.42 -4.95 9.20
C GLU A 95 19.75 -5.07 8.40
N HIS A 96 20.46 -6.16 8.59
CA HIS A 96 21.58 -6.50 7.72
C HIS A 96 21.18 -7.74 6.93
N THR A 97 20.68 -7.50 5.73
CA THR A 97 20.52 -8.46 4.64
C THR A 97 21.88 -8.94 4.13
N ASP A 98 22.73 -9.45 5.01
CA ASP A 98 23.94 -10.12 4.59
C ASP A 98 23.57 -11.47 3.98
N GLY A 99 23.35 -11.49 2.65
CA GLY A 99 23.19 -12.69 1.85
C GLY A 99 21.84 -12.87 1.15
N MET A 100 20.89 -11.94 1.24
CA MET A 100 19.72 -11.92 0.35
C MET A 100 20.02 -11.04 -0.86
N ASP A 101 19.71 -11.53 -2.06
CA ASP A 101 19.79 -10.72 -3.27
C ASP A 101 18.91 -9.49 -3.08
N ARG A 102 19.43 -8.31 -3.46
CA ARG A 102 18.64 -7.06 -3.39
C ARG A 102 17.41 -7.19 -4.28
N PRO A 103 16.24 -6.69 -3.85
CA PRO A 103 15.06 -6.64 -4.71
C PRO A 103 15.34 -5.82 -5.96
N THR A 104 14.78 -6.27 -7.06
CA THR A 104 14.84 -5.65 -8.38
C THR A 104 13.43 -5.59 -8.95
N LEU A 105 13.20 -4.88 -10.04
CA LEU A 105 11.88 -4.87 -10.71
C LEU A 105 11.39 -6.27 -11.12
N ALA A 106 12.30 -7.28 -11.20
CA ALA A 106 11.90 -8.64 -11.55
C ALA A 106 11.31 -9.44 -10.37
N ASN A 107 11.61 -9.07 -9.13
CA ASN A 107 11.26 -9.86 -7.94
C ASN A 107 10.69 -9.08 -6.75
N TRP A 108 10.56 -7.75 -6.86
CA TRP A 108 10.19 -6.88 -5.74
C TRP A 108 8.81 -7.18 -5.11
N MET A 109 7.89 -7.76 -5.87
CA MET A 109 6.57 -8.20 -5.39
C MET A 109 6.53 -9.68 -4.99
N GLN A 110 7.67 -10.32 -4.83
CA GLN A 110 7.77 -11.74 -4.46
C GLN A 110 8.44 -11.91 -3.08
N PRO A 111 8.04 -12.91 -2.29
CA PRO A 111 8.77 -13.26 -1.08
C PRO A 111 10.24 -13.62 -1.39
N PRO A 112 11.20 -13.26 -0.54
CA PRO A 112 11.05 -12.62 0.77
C PRO A 112 11.08 -11.07 0.71
N HIS A 113 10.94 -10.45 -0.47
CA HIS A 113 11.21 -9.04 -0.68
C HIS A 113 10.01 -8.12 -0.37
N THR A 114 8.76 -8.64 -0.37
CA THR A 114 7.51 -7.88 -0.27
C THR A 114 7.53 -6.85 0.85
N ARG A 115 7.85 -7.25 2.09
CA ARG A 115 7.84 -6.37 3.26
C ARG A 115 8.82 -5.21 3.15
N TRP A 116 10.01 -5.43 2.57
CA TRP A 116 10.95 -4.36 2.32
C TRP A 116 10.52 -3.49 1.14
N SER A 117 10.21 -4.12 0.02
CA SER A 117 9.95 -3.44 -1.26
C SER A 117 8.76 -2.48 -1.18
N PHE A 118 7.67 -2.87 -0.49
CA PHE A 118 6.46 -2.06 -0.43
C PHE A 118 6.65 -0.77 0.38
N ARG A 119 7.66 -0.70 1.22
CA ARG A 119 8.07 0.51 1.96
C ARG A 119 9.18 1.31 1.26
N HIS A 120 9.83 0.73 0.25
CA HIS A 120 10.98 1.30 -0.44
C HIS A 120 10.77 1.43 -1.96
N VAL A 121 9.53 1.59 -2.40
CA VAL A 121 9.16 1.64 -3.83
C VAL A 121 9.93 2.70 -4.58
N ARG A 122 10.19 3.87 -3.97
CA ARG A 122 10.96 4.96 -4.56
C ARG A 122 12.43 4.60 -4.89
N GLU A 123 12.95 3.52 -4.31
CA GLU A 123 14.29 3.02 -4.60
C GLU A 123 14.31 2.07 -5.81
N LEU A 124 13.14 1.62 -6.26
CA LEU A 124 12.95 0.65 -7.34
C LEU A 124 12.31 1.27 -8.58
N ILE A 125 11.37 2.19 -8.39
CA ILE A 125 10.50 2.75 -9.44
C ILE A 125 10.54 4.28 -9.35
N PRO A 126 10.62 5.01 -10.48
CA PRO A 126 10.46 6.47 -10.46
C PRO A 126 9.16 6.89 -9.78
N THR A 127 9.25 7.92 -8.93
CA THR A 127 8.08 8.44 -8.21
C THR A 127 7.98 9.95 -8.30
N ALA A 128 6.74 10.46 -8.34
CA ALA A 128 6.43 11.86 -8.07
C ALA A 128 5.97 12.03 -6.62
N ARG A 129 6.44 13.11 -5.98
CA ARG A 129 6.10 13.39 -4.59
C ARG A 129 4.79 14.18 -4.49
N ILE A 130 3.87 13.68 -3.67
CA ILE A 130 2.65 14.36 -3.25
C ILE A 130 2.98 15.11 -1.95
N ARG A 131 3.00 16.44 -2.02
CA ARG A 131 3.41 17.29 -0.89
C ARG A 131 2.28 17.44 0.13
N HIS A 132 2.62 17.34 1.41
CA HIS A 132 1.75 17.75 2.50
C HIS A 132 1.80 19.27 2.73
N GLY A 133 0.86 19.80 3.52
CA GLY A 133 0.80 21.19 3.91
C GLY A 133 1.65 21.51 5.15
N GLN A 134 1.65 22.80 5.55
CA GLN A 134 2.36 23.24 6.76
C GLN A 134 1.58 23.01 8.06
N HIS A 135 0.28 22.72 7.96
CA HIS A 135 -0.63 22.58 9.10
C HIS A 135 -1.29 21.21 9.11
N PRO A 136 -0.59 20.18 9.67
CA PRO A 136 -1.19 18.85 9.78
C PRO A 136 -2.43 18.88 10.66
N ARG A 137 -3.46 18.13 10.26
CA ARG A 137 -4.61 17.86 11.12
C ARG A 137 -4.15 16.98 12.28
N ALA A 138 -4.19 17.53 13.49
CA ALA A 138 -3.87 16.77 14.68
C ALA A 138 -4.88 15.63 14.87
N LEU A 139 -4.38 14.44 15.21
CA LEU A 139 -5.19 13.33 15.66
C LEU A 139 -5.14 13.27 17.19
N GLY A 140 -6.30 13.21 17.84
CA GLY A 140 -6.38 12.91 19.26
C GLY A 140 -5.79 11.52 19.55
N TYR A 141 -5.60 11.20 20.82
CA TYR A 141 -5.15 9.88 21.24
C TYR A 141 -6.06 9.37 22.37
N GLN A 142 -6.87 8.38 22.06
CA GLN A 142 -7.81 7.77 23.00
C GLN A 142 -7.76 6.24 22.82
N PRO A 143 -6.72 5.59 23.36
CA PRO A 143 -6.49 4.17 23.11
C PRO A 143 -7.60 3.31 23.71
N ALA A 144 -7.99 2.29 22.96
CA ALA A 144 -8.85 1.22 23.41
C ALA A 144 -7.98 0.00 23.77
N ASP A 145 -7.78 -0.26 25.05
CA ASP A 145 -6.73 -1.15 25.58
C ASP A 145 -6.89 -2.63 25.17
N ASN A 146 -8.07 -3.07 24.77
CA ASN A 146 -8.41 -4.48 24.55
C ASN A 146 -8.61 -4.87 23.08
N LEU A 147 -8.38 -3.98 22.11
CA LEU A 147 -8.62 -4.29 20.70
C LEU A 147 -7.72 -5.41 20.16
N LEU A 148 -6.50 -5.56 20.67
CA LEU A 148 -5.61 -6.66 20.28
C LEU A 148 -6.01 -8.01 20.90
N GLU A 149 -6.81 -7.99 21.96
CA GLU A 149 -7.37 -9.17 22.63
C GLU A 149 -8.75 -9.53 22.08
N LEU A 150 -9.32 -8.68 21.20
CA LEU A 150 -10.62 -8.89 20.59
C LEU A 150 -10.64 -10.19 19.80
N SER A 151 -11.62 -11.05 20.11
CA SER A 151 -11.90 -12.25 19.31
C SER A 151 -12.93 -11.92 18.23
N PHE A 152 -12.73 -12.46 17.03
CA PHE A 152 -13.66 -12.35 15.91
C PHE A 152 -13.75 -13.65 15.13
N ASP A 153 -14.87 -13.87 14.48
CA ASP A 153 -15.09 -15.05 13.64
C ASP A 153 -14.53 -14.78 12.24
N SER A 154 -13.51 -15.54 11.86
CA SER A 154 -12.91 -15.53 10.53
C SER A 154 -13.50 -16.65 9.67
N SER A 155 -13.11 -16.72 8.41
CA SER A 155 -13.48 -17.81 7.48
C SER A 155 -13.03 -19.19 7.96
N THR A 156 -12.03 -19.26 8.85
CA THR A 156 -11.44 -20.51 9.37
C THR A 156 -11.71 -20.76 10.85
N GLY A 157 -12.59 -19.98 11.48
CA GLY A 157 -12.95 -20.05 12.89
C GLY A 157 -12.58 -18.81 13.69
N THR A 158 -12.80 -18.84 15.00
CA THR A 158 -12.54 -17.71 15.88
C THR A 158 -11.05 -17.42 15.99
N ARG A 159 -10.65 -16.17 15.84
CA ARG A 159 -9.26 -15.67 15.96
C ARG A 159 -9.16 -14.53 16.94
N VAL A 160 -8.00 -14.37 17.56
CA VAL A 160 -7.64 -13.19 18.38
C VAL A 160 -6.93 -12.18 17.50
N MET A 161 -7.33 -10.93 17.57
CA MET A 161 -6.87 -9.84 16.68
C MET A 161 -5.35 -9.74 16.60
N GLY A 162 -4.65 -9.69 17.73
CA GLY A 162 -3.18 -9.57 17.75
C GLY A 162 -2.48 -10.77 17.10
N GLU A 163 -3.01 -11.99 17.26
CA GLU A 163 -2.49 -13.19 16.60
C GLU A 163 -2.79 -13.19 15.09
N TYR A 164 -4.00 -12.73 14.71
CA TYR A 164 -4.39 -12.57 13.32
C TYR A 164 -3.46 -11.60 12.57
N LEU A 165 -3.21 -10.42 13.13
CA LEU A 165 -2.33 -9.43 12.52
C LEU A 165 -0.91 -9.99 12.27
N ALA A 166 -0.37 -10.71 13.26
CA ALA A 166 0.96 -11.32 13.15
C ALA A 166 0.99 -12.46 12.11
N ALA A 167 -0.06 -13.28 12.06
CA ALA A 167 -0.15 -14.43 11.16
C ALA A 167 -0.41 -14.06 9.71
N THR A 168 -0.97 -12.87 9.45
CA THR A 168 -1.33 -12.38 8.11
C THR A 168 -0.37 -11.31 7.60
N GLU A 169 0.90 -11.35 7.97
CA GLU A 169 1.95 -10.44 7.47
C GLU A 169 1.50 -8.98 7.46
N THR A 170 0.70 -8.58 8.47
CA THR A 170 0.30 -7.18 8.65
C THR A 170 1.52 -6.36 9.06
N ASP A 171 1.70 -5.20 8.44
CA ASP A 171 2.78 -4.27 8.73
C ASP A 171 2.33 -3.17 9.69
N ALA A 172 1.14 -2.60 9.44
CA ALA A 172 0.55 -1.57 10.29
C ALA A 172 -0.97 -1.72 10.36
N LEU A 173 -1.54 -1.40 11.53
CA LEU A 173 -2.97 -1.20 11.73
C LEU A 173 -3.18 0.09 12.49
N VAL A 174 -3.93 1.04 11.91
CA VAL A 174 -4.35 2.27 12.57
C VAL A 174 -5.88 2.32 12.62
N VAL A 175 -6.41 2.56 13.81
CA VAL A 175 -7.85 2.68 14.05
C VAL A 175 -8.16 4.06 14.57
N ILE A 176 -9.06 4.76 13.90
CA ILE A 176 -9.60 6.05 14.33
C ILE A 176 -11.04 5.87 14.78
N LYS A 177 -11.40 6.53 15.89
CA LYS A 177 -12.77 6.72 16.35
C LYS A 177 -13.03 8.22 16.48
N GLY A 178 -13.92 8.75 15.64
CA GLY A 178 -14.11 10.20 15.53
C GLY A 178 -12.83 10.89 15.02
N ASP A 179 -12.18 11.67 15.88
CA ASP A 179 -10.94 12.40 15.58
C ASP A 179 -9.71 11.86 16.35
N ALA A 180 -9.87 10.73 17.04
CA ALA A 180 -8.83 10.17 17.91
C ALA A 180 -8.35 8.78 17.45
N VAL A 181 -7.05 8.55 17.61
CA VAL A 181 -6.42 7.23 17.44
C VAL A 181 -6.85 6.32 18.60
N ALA A 182 -7.62 5.28 18.27
CA ALA A 182 -8.03 4.25 19.22
C ALA A 182 -7.01 3.09 19.30
N LEU A 183 -6.31 2.81 18.20
CA LEU A 183 -5.23 1.83 18.15
C LEU A 183 -4.22 2.23 17.08
N GLU A 184 -2.95 2.14 17.40
CA GLU A 184 -1.85 2.12 16.45
C GLU A 184 -0.97 0.90 16.76
N TRP A 185 -1.00 -0.07 15.88
CA TRP A 185 -0.19 -1.28 15.97
C TRP A 185 0.76 -1.36 14.78
N LEU A 186 2.02 -1.66 15.06
CA LEU A 186 3.06 -1.80 14.04
C LEU A 186 3.77 -3.13 14.25
N ALA A 187 4.03 -3.85 13.18
CA ALA A 187 4.84 -5.04 13.24
C ALA A 187 6.29 -4.69 13.66
N PRO A 188 7.04 -5.64 14.26
CA PRO A 188 8.44 -5.40 14.62
C PRO A 188 9.28 -4.90 13.43
N GLY A 189 10.00 -3.79 13.61
CA GLY A 189 10.84 -3.15 12.59
C GLY A 189 10.10 -2.24 11.62
N ILE A 190 8.79 -2.09 11.74
CA ILE A 190 7.98 -1.15 10.95
C ILE A 190 7.88 0.18 11.68
N ARG A 191 7.92 1.28 10.92
CA ARG A 191 7.80 2.65 11.44
C ARG A 191 6.52 3.30 10.91
N ASN A 192 5.90 4.16 11.70
CA ASN A 192 4.66 4.84 11.32
C ASN A 192 4.89 6.05 10.39
N ASP A 193 6.14 6.50 10.24
CA ASP A 193 6.55 7.59 9.35
C ASP A 193 7.09 7.11 7.99
N GLU A 194 7.09 5.78 7.74
CA GLU A 194 7.47 5.20 6.45
C GLU A 194 6.24 5.03 5.55
N PRO A 195 6.29 5.55 4.30
CA PRO A 195 5.21 5.31 3.35
C PRO A 195 5.21 3.84 2.91
N HIS A 196 4.03 3.26 2.80
CA HIS A 196 3.81 1.89 2.31
C HIS A 196 2.95 1.93 1.05
N LEU A 197 3.29 1.11 0.04
CA LEU A 197 2.53 1.01 -1.21
C LEU A 197 1.13 0.45 -0.94
N MET A 198 0.13 1.15 -1.44
CA MET A 198 -1.27 0.82 -1.17
C MET A 198 -1.96 0.05 -2.29
N PHE A 199 -1.24 -0.22 -3.38
CA PHE A 199 -1.83 -0.92 -4.53
C PHE A 199 -3.21 -0.34 -4.89
N SER A 200 -4.21 -1.17 -5.08
CA SER A 200 -5.53 -0.75 -5.56
C SER A 200 -6.34 0.14 -4.61
N VAL A 201 -5.95 0.31 -3.34
CA VAL A 201 -6.49 1.39 -2.49
C VAL A 201 -6.28 2.76 -3.15
N THR A 202 -5.24 2.91 -3.99
CA THR A 202 -5.00 4.12 -4.80
C THR A 202 -6.21 4.50 -5.65
N LYS A 203 -7.00 3.53 -6.13
CA LYS A 203 -8.20 3.79 -6.94
C LYS A 203 -9.24 4.63 -6.20
N SER A 204 -9.46 4.30 -4.94
CA SER A 204 -10.38 5.07 -4.08
C SER A 204 -9.86 6.48 -3.80
N ILE A 205 -8.54 6.65 -3.74
CA ILE A 205 -7.92 7.98 -3.59
C ILE A 205 -8.06 8.78 -4.89
N THR A 206 -7.90 8.14 -6.06
CA THR A 206 -8.15 8.76 -7.37
C THR A 206 -9.62 9.19 -7.51
N SER A 207 -10.55 8.39 -6.99
CA SER A 207 -11.96 8.74 -6.92
C SER A 207 -12.24 9.95 -6.02
N LEU A 208 -11.60 10.04 -4.85
CA LEU A 208 -11.72 11.25 -3.99
C LEU A 208 -11.15 12.50 -4.67
N LEU A 209 -10.05 12.37 -5.44
CA LEU A 209 -9.54 13.45 -6.26
C LEU A 209 -10.56 13.87 -7.32
N CYS A 210 -11.15 12.90 -8.04
CA CYS A 210 -12.21 13.16 -8.99
C CYS A 210 -13.39 13.90 -8.33
N GLY A 211 -13.85 13.42 -7.16
CA GLY A 211 -14.92 14.06 -6.38
C GLY A 211 -14.58 15.49 -5.96
N ALA A 212 -13.34 15.76 -5.54
CA ALA A 212 -12.90 17.12 -5.25
C ALA A 212 -12.89 18.02 -6.50
N LEU A 213 -12.53 17.47 -7.66
CA LEU A 213 -12.59 18.19 -8.95
C LEU A 213 -14.04 18.39 -9.42
N VAL A 214 -14.97 17.48 -9.12
CA VAL A 214 -16.42 17.68 -9.31
C VAL A 214 -16.89 18.86 -8.46
N GLY A 215 -16.55 18.87 -7.18
CA GLY A 215 -16.86 20.00 -6.29
C GLY A 215 -16.28 21.33 -6.74
N ALA A 216 -15.15 21.31 -7.42
CA ALA A 216 -14.53 22.50 -8.02
C ALA A 216 -15.13 22.86 -9.39
N GLY A 217 -16.16 22.16 -9.89
CA GLY A 217 -16.79 22.37 -11.19
C GLY A 217 -15.90 22.07 -12.40
N LYS A 218 -14.86 21.23 -12.20
CA LYS A 218 -13.88 20.88 -13.24
C LYS A 218 -14.20 19.56 -13.95
N ILE A 219 -14.93 18.67 -13.30
CA ILE A 219 -15.38 17.39 -13.85
C ILE A 219 -16.90 17.29 -13.73
N ASP A 220 -17.53 16.88 -14.82
CA ASP A 220 -18.89 16.37 -14.87
C ASP A 220 -18.78 14.83 -15.04
N VAL A 221 -19.33 14.09 -14.09
CA VAL A 221 -19.23 12.60 -14.10
C VAL A 221 -19.99 11.97 -15.26
N ASP A 222 -21.00 12.63 -15.79
CA ASP A 222 -21.80 12.13 -16.91
C ASP A 222 -21.21 12.53 -18.27
N ALA A 223 -20.21 13.42 -18.30
CA ALA A 223 -19.53 13.81 -19.51
C ALA A 223 -18.71 12.64 -20.10
N PRO A 224 -18.65 12.50 -21.43
CA PRO A 224 -17.76 11.57 -22.10
C PRO A 224 -16.28 11.84 -21.74
N VAL A 225 -15.50 10.76 -21.63
CA VAL A 225 -14.06 10.82 -21.36
C VAL A 225 -13.31 11.72 -22.34
N ILE A 226 -13.70 11.70 -23.61
CA ILE A 226 -13.10 12.52 -24.66
C ILE A 226 -13.27 14.02 -24.46
N THR A 227 -14.17 14.46 -23.61
CA THR A 227 -14.30 15.88 -23.20
C THR A 227 -13.02 16.36 -22.53
N TYR A 228 -12.34 15.49 -21.82
CA TYR A 228 -11.11 15.76 -21.07
C TYR A 228 -9.88 15.24 -21.79
N VAL A 229 -9.97 14.06 -22.40
CA VAL A 229 -8.87 13.34 -23.05
C VAL A 229 -9.26 12.98 -24.49
N PRO A 230 -9.19 13.92 -25.43
CA PRO A 230 -9.58 13.69 -26.84
C PRO A 230 -8.69 12.65 -27.54
N ASP A 231 -7.47 12.42 -27.04
CA ASP A 231 -6.51 11.44 -27.60
C ASP A 231 -7.02 10.00 -27.59
N VAL A 232 -8.07 9.68 -26.82
CA VAL A 232 -8.65 8.33 -26.74
C VAL A 232 -9.95 8.16 -27.53
N ALA A 233 -10.27 9.09 -28.42
CA ALA A 233 -11.52 9.08 -29.21
C ALA A 233 -11.71 7.78 -30.00
N ASP A 234 -10.63 7.22 -30.55
CA ASP A 234 -10.65 5.99 -31.35
C ASP A 234 -10.38 4.72 -30.50
N SER A 235 -10.36 4.84 -29.18
CA SER A 235 -10.10 3.72 -28.26
C SER A 235 -11.40 3.17 -27.64
N GLY A 236 -11.26 2.10 -26.85
CA GLY A 236 -12.34 1.54 -26.05
C GLY A 236 -12.90 2.47 -24.96
N PHE A 237 -12.31 3.65 -24.77
CA PHE A 237 -12.79 4.69 -23.84
C PHE A 237 -13.51 5.84 -24.57
N GLY A 238 -13.55 5.86 -25.89
CA GLY A 238 -14.01 6.98 -26.70
C GLY A 238 -15.42 7.44 -26.38
N ASP A 239 -16.34 6.56 -26.13
CA ASP A 239 -17.74 6.82 -25.75
C ASP A 239 -18.08 6.49 -24.30
N ALA A 240 -17.08 6.13 -23.49
CA ALA A 240 -17.26 5.96 -22.05
C ALA A 240 -17.46 7.33 -21.36
N THR A 241 -18.29 7.38 -20.31
CA THR A 241 -18.38 8.54 -19.42
C THR A 241 -17.41 8.41 -18.26
N VAL A 242 -17.13 9.50 -17.56
CA VAL A 242 -16.35 9.49 -16.31
C VAL A 242 -17.01 8.58 -15.27
N ARG A 243 -18.34 8.52 -15.25
CA ARG A 243 -19.12 7.62 -14.40
C ARG A 243 -18.78 6.14 -14.66
N HIS A 244 -18.71 5.73 -15.90
CA HIS A 244 -18.29 4.36 -16.25
C HIS A 244 -16.87 4.05 -15.75
N LEU A 245 -15.95 5.03 -15.72
CA LEU A 245 -14.63 4.84 -15.14
C LEU A 245 -14.68 4.67 -13.62
N LEU A 246 -15.44 5.54 -12.95
CA LEU A 246 -15.61 5.52 -11.49
C LEU A 246 -16.19 4.20 -10.99
N ASP A 247 -17.14 3.63 -11.75
CA ASP A 247 -17.89 2.45 -11.34
C ASP A 247 -17.30 1.13 -11.86
N MET A 248 -16.14 1.19 -12.57
CA MET A 248 -15.55 0.01 -13.21
C MET A 248 -16.52 -0.69 -14.18
N GLU A 249 -17.26 0.09 -14.97
CA GLU A 249 -18.25 -0.38 -15.95
C GLU A 249 -17.86 -0.01 -17.39
N ALA A 250 -16.63 0.45 -17.62
CA ALA A 250 -16.11 0.63 -18.96
C ALA A 250 -15.83 -0.74 -19.61
N SER A 251 -16.23 -0.91 -20.89
CA SER A 251 -16.11 -2.18 -21.62
C SER A 251 -15.09 -2.05 -22.74
N TYR A 252 -13.95 -2.70 -22.57
CA TYR A 252 -12.86 -2.75 -23.55
C TYR A 252 -12.05 -4.04 -23.40
N THR A 253 -11.25 -4.36 -24.41
CA THR A 253 -10.43 -5.59 -24.43
C THR A 253 -9.30 -5.52 -23.41
N PHE A 254 -9.48 -6.20 -22.28
CA PHE A 254 -8.47 -6.39 -21.24
C PHE A 254 -8.93 -7.47 -20.27
N VAL A 255 -7.98 -8.25 -19.76
CA VAL A 255 -8.23 -9.22 -18.68
C VAL A 255 -7.29 -8.89 -17.52
N GLU A 256 -7.88 -8.55 -16.37
CA GLU A 256 -7.15 -8.40 -15.11
C GLU A 256 -6.93 -9.79 -14.51
N ASP A 257 -5.78 -10.39 -14.82
CA ASP A 257 -5.36 -11.66 -14.21
C ASP A 257 -3.97 -11.47 -13.64
N TYR A 258 -3.78 -11.82 -12.37
CA TYR A 258 -2.47 -11.72 -11.71
C TYR A 258 -1.53 -12.86 -12.13
N SER A 259 -2.02 -13.87 -12.83
CA SER A 259 -1.21 -14.87 -13.55
C SER A 259 -0.55 -14.24 -14.79
N PRO A 260 0.65 -14.69 -15.20
CA PRO A 260 1.31 -14.14 -16.39
C PRO A 260 0.50 -14.39 -17.66
N GLY A 261 -0.19 -13.35 -18.15
CA GLY A 261 -0.87 -13.32 -19.43
C GLY A 261 -0.38 -12.13 -20.26
N PRO A 262 -0.62 -12.12 -21.62
CA PRO A 262 -0.07 -11.08 -22.48
C PRO A 262 -0.54 -9.66 -22.09
N ASP A 263 -1.81 -9.48 -21.78
CA ASP A 263 -2.38 -8.17 -21.45
C ASP A 263 -1.84 -7.63 -20.14
N ILE A 264 -1.82 -8.44 -19.09
CA ILE A 264 -1.32 -8.00 -17.78
C ILE A 264 0.19 -7.72 -17.81
N VAL A 265 0.97 -8.50 -18.57
CA VAL A 265 2.41 -8.26 -18.75
C VAL A 265 2.64 -6.94 -19.48
N LEU A 266 1.92 -6.72 -20.60
CA LEU A 266 2.02 -5.47 -21.36
C LEU A 266 1.65 -4.27 -20.51
N TYR A 267 0.57 -4.35 -19.74
CA TYR A 267 0.12 -3.30 -18.85
C TYR A 267 1.13 -2.99 -17.73
N ARG A 268 1.67 -4.02 -17.07
CA ARG A 268 2.68 -3.87 -16.03
C ARG A 268 3.97 -3.28 -16.56
N ASN A 269 4.37 -3.65 -17.76
CA ASN A 269 5.52 -3.08 -18.45
C ASN A 269 5.26 -1.60 -18.78
N SER A 270 4.09 -1.27 -19.33
CA SER A 270 3.69 0.12 -19.65
C SER A 270 3.66 1.01 -18.42
N ALA A 271 3.30 0.47 -17.25
CA ALA A 271 3.29 1.18 -15.98
C ALA A 271 4.66 1.28 -15.29
N GLY A 272 5.73 0.69 -15.87
CA GLY A 272 7.08 0.75 -15.31
C GLY A 272 7.31 -0.13 -14.07
N TRP A 273 6.42 -1.09 -13.80
CA TRP A 273 6.49 -1.94 -12.59
C TRP A 273 7.25 -3.26 -12.80
N TYR A 274 7.57 -3.58 -14.03
CA TYR A 274 8.32 -4.77 -14.42
C TYR A 274 9.44 -4.42 -15.39
N PRO A 275 10.49 -5.25 -15.49
CA PRO A 275 11.48 -5.09 -16.53
C PRO A 275 10.83 -5.16 -17.91
N ALA A 276 11.10 -4.17 -18.74
CA ALA A 276 10.52 -4.07 -20.08
C ALA A 276 11.58 -3.70 -21.10
N PRO A 277 11.41 -4.03 -22.40
CA PRO A 277 12.27 -3.56 -23.47
C PRO A 277 12.38 -2.03 -23.47
N PRO A 278 13.53 -1.45 -23.91
CA PRO A 278 13.70 0.00 -23.89
C PRO A 278 12.69 0.80 -24.72
N ASP A 279 12.07 0.15 -25.70
CA ASP A 279 11.09 0.70 -26.64
C ASP A 279 9.64 0.34 -26.30
N HIS A 280 9.37 -0.19 -25.08
CA HIS A 280 8.00 -0.49 -24.67
C HIS A 280 7.14 0.79 -24.59
N MET A 281 5.84 0.62 -24.88
CA MET A 281 4.86 1.71 -24.80
C MET A 281 4.70 2.21 -23.37
N GLY A 282 4.34 3.50 -23.20
CA GLY A 282 3.95 4.08 -21.93
C GLY A 282 2.50 3.81 -21.59
N LEU A 283 2.09 4.26 -20.39
CA LEU A 283 0.75 3.98 -19.89
C LEU A 283 -0.34 4.68 -20.71
N HIS A 284 -0.16 5.94 -21.12
CA HIS A 284 -1.12 6.64 -21.98
C HIS A 284 -1.29 5.95 -23.34
N GLU A 285 -0.18 5.53 -23.97
CA GLU A 285 -0.22 4.78 -25.23
C GLU A 285 -0.94 3.43 -25.06
N PHE A 286 -0.68 2.73 -23.95
CA PHE A 286 -1.41 1.51 -23.61
C PHE A 286 -2.92 1.76 -23.53
N LEU A 287 -3.36 2.81 -22.81
CA LEU A 287 -4.76 3.16 -22.66
C LEU A 287 -5.41 3.49 -24.00
N ALA A 288 -4.77 4.31 -24.83
CA ALA A 288 -5.25 4.68 -26.16
C ALA A 288 -5.33 3.50 -27.12
N SER A 289 -4.55 2.44 -26.90
CA SER A 289 -4.54 1.24 -27.76
C SER A 289 -5.66 0.24 -27.46
N ARG A 290 -6.42 0.41 -26.36
CA ARG A 290 -7.49 -0.53 -26.00
C ARG A 290 -8.67 -0.43 -26.94
N GLN A 291 -9.24 -1.55 -27.30
CA GLN A 291 -10.37 -1.60 -28.24
C GLN A 291 -11.68 -1.82 -27.48
N LYS A 292 -12.76 -1.19 -27.92
CA LYS A 292 -14.09 -1.42 -27.37
C LYS A 292 -14.49 -2.90 -27.52
N GLU A 293 -15.08 -3.48 -26.47
CA GLU A 293 -15.51 -4.88 -26.47
C GLU A 293 -17.05 -5.01 -26.50
N GLY A 294 -17.76 -4.13 -25.83
CA GLY A 294 -19.22 -4.13 -25.72
C GLY A 294 -19.74 -2.78 -25.24
N GLU A 295 -21.01 -2.71 -24.85
CA GLU A 295 -21.59 -1.50 -24.28
C GLU A 295 -21.05 -1.25 -22.86
N HIS A 296 -20.80 0.02 -22.54
CA HIS A 296 -20.48 0.44 -21.17
C HIS A 296 -21.69 0.40 -20.27
N GLY A 297 -21.49 0.38 -18.93
CA GLY A 297 -22.56 0.47 -17.96
C GLY A 297 -23.45 -0.77 -17.91
N GLN A 298 -22.93 -1.98 -18.21
CA GLN A 298 -23.73 -3.20 -18.22
C GLN A 298 -23.41 -4.12 -17.04
N ARG A 299 -22.21 -4.05 -16.51
CA ARG A 299 -21.76 -4.85 -15.37
C ARG A 299 -20.48 -4.29 -14.76
N PHE A 300 -20.21 -4.62 -13.53
CA PHE A 300 -18.94 -4.39 -12.89
C PHE A 300 -17.85 -5.29 -13.51
N ARG A 301 -16.76 -4.68 -14.01
CA ARG A 301 -15.58 -5.37 -14.51
C ARG A 301 -14.34 -4.75 -13.90
N TYR A 302 -13.67 -5.49 -13.05
CA TYR A 302 -12.47 -4.97 -12.40
C TYR A 302 -11.29 -4.92 -13.35
N MET A 303 -10.96 -3.74 -13.83
CA MET A 303 -9.87 -3.51 -14.78
C MET A 303 -9.08 -2.27 -14.37
N SER A 304 -7.86 -2.47 -13.86
CA SER A 304 -7.01 -1.38 -13.38
C SER A 304 -6.78 -0.24 -14.39
N PRO A 305 -6.61 -0.50 -15.72
CA PRO A 305 -6.47 0.59 -16.68
C PRO A 305 -7.64 1.58 -16.69
N THR A 306 -8.84 1.17 -16.25
CA THR A 306 -10.00 2.07 -16.11
C THR A 306 -9.71 3.22 -15.15
N THR A 307 -9.05 2.94 -14.03
CA THR A 307 -8.70 4.01 -13.08
C THR A 307 -7.46 4.80 -13.50
N ASP A 308 -6.52 4.20 -14.24
CA ASP A 308 -5.44 4.97 -14.83
C ASP A 308 -5.99 5.99 -15.85
N MET A 309 -7.04 5.62 -16.61
CA MET A 309 -7.78 6.56 -17.47
C MET A 309 -8.47 7.66 -16.64
N LEU A 310 -9.09 7.31 -15.51
CA LEU A 310 -9.65 8.32 -14.59
C LEU A 310 -8.56 9.27 -14.06
N GLY A 311 -7.37 8.76 -13.77
CA GLY A 311 -6.21 9.58 -13.40
C GLY A 311 -5.85 10.58 -14.50
N TRP A 312 -5.84 10.15 -15.77
CA TRP A 312 -5.59 11.03 -16.91
C TRP A 312 -6.68 12.09 -17.06
N VAL A 313 -7.96 11.72 -16.87
CA VAL A 313 -9.08 12.68 -16.82
C VAL A 313 -8.85 13.73 -15.72
N CYS A 314 -8.43 13.31 -14.52
CA CYS A 314 -8.14 14.22 -13.41
C CYS A 314 -6.98 15.19 -13.74
N GLU A 315 -5.91 14.72 -14.38
CA GLU A 315 -4.83 15.58 -14.85
C GLU A 315 -5.32 16.62 -15.86
N ALA A 316 -6.03 16.17 -16.89
CA ALA A 316 -6.55 17.04 -17.94
C ALA A 316 -7.53 18.09 -17.40
N ALA A 317 -8.49 17.68 -16.56
CA ALA A 317 -9.49 18.54 -15.97
C ALA A 317 -8.90 19.55 -14.97
N SER A 318 -7.92 19.16 -14.19
CA SER A 318 -7.24 20.04 -13.24
C SER A 318 -6.26 20.99 -13.92
N GLY A 319 -5.65 20.58 -15.04
CA GLY A 319 -4.50 21.23 -15.67
C GLY A 319 -3.19 21.06 -14.90
N LEU A 320 -3.12 20.09 -14.00
CA LEU A 320 -1.99 19.81 -13.11
C LEU A 320 -1.50 18.37 -13.28
N PRO A 321 -0.18 18.11 -13.16
CA PRO A 321 0.31 16.75 -12.96
C PRO A 321 -0.41 16.07 -11.78
N TYR A 322 -0.72 14.79 -11.89
CA TYR A 322 -1.53 14.04 -10.91
C TYR A 322 -1.07 14.21 -9.45
N ALA A 323 0.23 14.06 -9.18
CA ALA A 323 0.76 14.21 -7.83
C ALA A 323 0.53 15.62 -7.26
N LEU A 324 0.58 16.66 -8.11
CA LEU A 324 0.29 18.03 -7.71
C LEU A 324 -1.22 18.25 -7.52
N ALA A 325 -2.05 17.63 -8.35
CA ALA A 325 -3.50 17.67 -8.19
C ALA A 325 -3.92 17.00 -6.87
N VAL A 326 -3.41 15.79 -6.57
CA VAL A 326 -3.66 15.12 -5.28
C VAL A 326 -3.17 15.99 -4.11
N SER A 327 -1.96 16.58 -4.22
CA SER A 327 -1.44 17.49 -3.19
C SER A 327 -2.41 18.66 -2.95
N GLN A 328 -2.82 19.35 -4.01
CA GLN A 328 -3.62 20.56 -3.90
C GLN A 328 -5.07 20.33 -3.49
N TYR A 329 -5.71 19.26 -4.00
CA TYR A 329 -7.14 19.02 -3.81
C TYR A 329 -7.47 18.05 -2.67
N LEU A 330 -6.50 17.24 -2.22
CA LEU A 330 -6.73 16.26 -1.13
C LEU A 330 -5.70 16.37 0.00
N TRP A 331 -4.39 16.22 -0.30
CA TRP A 331 -3.35 15.99 0.70
C TRP A 331 -3.15 17.19 1.63
N VAL A 332 -3.08 18.38 1.05
CA VAL A 332 -2.98 19.64 1.83
C VAL A 332 -4.28 19.95 2.56
N PRO A 333 -5.47 19.93 1.89
CA PRO A 333 -6.74 20.21 2.57
C PRO A 333 -7.08 19.23 3.72
N MET A 334 -6.75 17.95 3.60
CA MET A 334 -7.02 16.99 4.68
C MET A 334 -6.06 17.13 5.88
N GLY A 335 -5.02 17.95 5.74
CA GLY A 335 -4.01 18.12 6.77
C GLY A 335 -3.12 16.90 6.96
N ALA A 336 -2.60 16.35 5.87
CA ALA A 336 -1.60 15.28 5.93
C ALA A 336 -0.36 15.71 6.72
N GLU A 337 0.25 14.78 7.47
CA GLU A 337 1.46 15.06 8.26
C GLU A 337 2.76 14.69 7.53
N ALA A 338 2.66 13.87 6.47
CA ALA A 338 3.81 13.44 5.68
C ALA A 338 3.53 13.54 4.17
N ASP A 339 4.61 13.64 3.40
CA ASP A 339 4.54 13.52 1.94
C ASP A 339 4.20 12.05 1.57
N ALA A 340 3.44 11.88 0.47
CA ALA A 340 3.22 10.60 -0.16
C ALA A 340 3.99 10.52 -1.49
N ASP A 341 4.07 9.32 -2.07
CA ASP A 341 4.69 9.09 -3.37
C ASP A 341 3.69 8.44 -4.33
N MET A 342 3.81 8.80 -5.62
CA MET A 342 3.08 8.18 -6.72
C MET A 342 4.08 7.61 -7.72
N THR A 343 4.00 6.31 -8.02
CA THR A 343 4.86 5.70 -9.04
C THR A 343 4.53 6.22 -10.43
N LEU A 344 5.58 6.36 -11.24
CA LEU A 344 5.50 6.87 -12.61
C LEU A 344 6.02 5.82 -13.59
N ASP A 345 5.46 5.84 -14.79
CA ASP A 345 6.05 5.14 -15.93
C ASP A 345 7.30 5.87 -16.45
N ARG A 346 7.91 5.33 -17.51
CA ARG A 346 9.10 5.91 -18.16
C ARG A 346 8.90 7.31 -18.76
N PHE A 347 7.66 7.72 -18.98
CA PHE A 347 7.29 9.03 -19.54
C PHE A 347 6.80 10.01 -18.48
N GLY A 348 6.77 9.59 -17.22
CA GLY A 348 6.28 10.40 -16.11
C GLY A 348 4.78 10.31 -15.89
N VAL A 349 4.09 9.36 -16.52
CA VAL A 349 2.66 9.13 -16.34
C VAL A 349 2.41 8.41 -15.02
N PRO A 350 1.48 8.89 -14.17
CA PRO A 350 1.19 8.30 -12.87
C PRO A 350 0.43 6.97 -12.99
N ARG A 351 0.75 6.04 -12.11
CA ARG A 351 -0.01 4.81 -11.92
C ARG A 351 -1.20 5.05 -10.99
N ALA A 352 -2.21 5.77 -11.46
CA ALA A 352 -3.38 6.20 -10.66
C ALA A 352 -4.23 5.03 -10.13
N ALA A 353 -4.10 3.84 -10.74
CA ALA A 353 -4.78 2.63 -10.30
C ALA A 353 -4.10 1.89 -9.13
N GLY A 354 -2.83 2.24 -8.78
CA GLY A 354 -2.13 1.40 -7.81
C GLY A 354 -0.84 1.96 -7.23
N GLY A 355 -0.36 3.12 -7.67
CA GLY A 355 1.01 3.57 -7.44
C GLY A 355 1.25 4.42 -6.20
N LEU A 356 0.24 4.67 -5.36
CA LEU A 356 0.39 5.53 -4.19
C LEU A 356 1.02 4.79 -3.02
N SER A 357 2.05 5.42 -2.43
CA SER A 357 2.64 5.03 -1.15
C SER A 357 2.42 6.12 -0.13
N ALA A 358 1.89 5.78 1.06
CA ALA A 358 1.58 6.74 2.11
C ALA A 358 1.74 6.15 3.51
N THR A 359 1.83 7.02 4.52
CA THR A 359 1.85 6.62 5.92
C THR A 359 0.49 6.12 6.38
N PRO A 360 0.40 5.22 7.36
CA PRO A 360 -0.88 4.70 7.82
C PRO A 360 -1.76 5.78 8.46
N ARG A 361 -1.18 6.79 9.10
CA ARG A 361 -1.93 7.92 9.70
C ARG A 361 -2.53 8.85 8.65
N ASP A 362 -1.84 9.09 7.53
CA ASP A 362 -2.38 9.92 6.47
C ASP A 362 -3.46 9.19 5.67
N LEU A 363 -3.36 7.87 5.53
CA LEU A 363 -4.45 7.05 5.00
C LEU A 363 -5.67 7.04 5.94
N ALA A 364 -5.45 7.10 7.26
CA ALA A 364 -6.54 7.26 8.22
C ALA A 364 -7.24 8.63 8.05
N ARG A 365 -6.49 9.71 7.81
CA ARG A 365 -7.08 11.04 7.47
C ARG A 365 -7.91 11.00 6.18
N LEU A 366 -7.48 10.25 5.16
CA LEU A 366 -8.31 10.02 3.96
C LEU A 366 -9.62 9.29 4.31
N GLY A 367 -9.56 8.26 5.13
CA GLY A 367 -10.76 7.58 5.63
C GLY A 367 -11.67 8.52 6.42
N MET A 368 -11.11 9.46 7.17
CA MET A 368 -11.89 10.47 7.91
C MET A 368 -12.65 11.42 6.98
N ILE A 369 -12.10 11.79 5.79
CA ILE A 369 -12.87 12.56 4.78
C ILE A 369 -14.18 11.83 4.46
N VAL A 370 -14.10 10.51 4.25
CA VAL A 370 -15.28 9.69 3.92
C VAL A 370 -16.23 9.59 5.13
N ALA A 371 -15.68 9.30 6.32
CA ALA A 371 -16.47 9.18 7.55
C ALA A 371 -17.25 10.47 7.88
N GLU A 372 -16.64 11.62 7.61
CA GLU A 372 -17.19 12.96 7.87
C GLU A 372 -18.04 13.54 6.71
N GLY A 373 -18.38 12.71 5.72
CA GLY A 373 -19.23 13.15 4.60
C GLY A 373 -18.55 14.16 3.69
N GLY A 374 -17.23 14.02 3.49
CA GLY A 374 -16.45 14.82 2.57
C GLY A 374 -15.59 15.92 3.23
N ALA A 375 -15.82 16.24 4.50
CA ALA A 375 -15.06 17.20 5.31
C ALA A 375 -14.83 18.57 4.63
N GLY A 376 -15.75 19.00 3.73
CA GLY A 376 -15.61 20.22 2.94
C GLY A 376 -14.56 20.15 1.81
N ILE A 377 -13.95 18.98 1.58
CA ILE A 377 -12.93 18.70 0.56
C ILE A 377 -13.57 18.06 -0.67
N VAL A 378 -14.42 17.06 -0.41
CA VAL A 378 -15.23 16.37 -1.43
C VAL A 378 -16.69 16.70 -1.17
N PRO A 379 -17.52 16.94 -2.20
CA PRO A 379 -18.95 17.19 -2.01
C PRO A 379 -19.65 16.06 -1.22
N ALA A 380 -20.53 16.45 -0.31
CA ALA A 380 -21.22 15.47 0.54
C ALA A 380 -22.11 14.51 -0.27
N ASP A 381 -22.74 14.99 -1.34
CA ASP A 381 -23.54 14.20 -2.28
C ASP A 381 -22.70 13.17 -3.05
N PHE A 382 -21.45 13.51 -3.40
CA PHE A 382 -20.52 12.55 -4.00
C PHE A 382 -20.14 11.43 -3.02
N ILE A 383 -19.92 11.76 -1.73
CA ILE A 383 -19.68 10.75 -0.68
C ILE A 383 -20.92 9.89 -0.47
N GLU A 384 -22.10 10.50 -0.40
CA GLU A 384 -23.38 9.79 -0.23
C GLU A 384 -23.64 8.85 -1.40
N ASP A 385 -23.39 9.30 -2.64
CA ASP A 385 -23.54 8.49 -3.86
C ASP A 385 -22.73 7.19 -3.78
N PHE A 386 -21.48 7.22 -3.37
CA PHE A 386 -20.71 5.96 -3.32
C PHE A 386 -20.90 5.16 -2.03
N THR A 387 -21.59 5.69 -1.02
CA THR A 387 -21.91 4.92 0.19
C THR A 387 -23.26 4.23 0.12
N THR A 388 -24.18 4.73 -0.69
CA THR A 388 -25.55 4.20 -0.80
C THR A 388 -25.94 3.81 -2.24
N GLY A 389 -25.33 4.41 -3.23
CA GLY A 389 -25.60 4.20 -4.66
C GLY A 389 -24.96 2.92 -5.24
N GLY A 390 -24.80 2.91 -6.57
CA GLY A 390 -24.34 1.77 -7.35
C GLY A 390 -25.47 0.81 -7.73
N ASP A 391 -25.19 -0.07 -8.69
CA ASP A 391 -26.18 -1.05 -9.20
C ASP A 391 -25.87 -2.47 -8.70
N PRO A 392 -26.69 -3.02 -7.76
CA PRO A 392 -26.52 -4.38 -7.28
C PRO A 392 -26.66 -5.45 -8.38
N ALA A 393 -27.40 -5.17 -9.46
CA ALA A 393 -27.55 -6.12 -10.57
C ALA A 393 -26.26 -6.20 -11.39
N HIS A 394 -25.60 -5.07 -11.64
CA HIS A 394 -24.29 -5.04 -12.29
C HIS A 394 -23.21 -5.72 -11.44
N TRP A 395 -23.27 -5.54 -10.11
CA TRP A 395 -22.39 -6.24 -9.18
C TRP A 395 -22.60 -7.75 -9.20
N ALA A 396 -23.85 -8.21 -9.14
CA ALA A 396 -24.20 -9.62 -9.02
C ALA A 396 -23.73 -10.50 -10.20
N ILE A 397 -23.50 -9.89 -11.37
CA ILE A 397 -22.92 -10.53 -12.55
C ILE A 397 -21.47 -10.10 -12.82
N GLY A 398 -20.87 -9.37 -11.90
CA GLY A 398 -19.53 -8.81 -11.98
C GLY A 398 -18.45 -9.75 -11.43
N ASP A 399 -17.20 -9.33 -11.55
CA ASP A 399 -16.01 -10.16 -11.31
C ASP A 399 -15.83 -10.59 -9.84
N TYR A 400 -16.35 -9.82 -8.85
CA TYR A 400 -16.16 -10.09 -7.41
C TYR A 400 -17.45 -10.40 -6.64
N ALA A 401 -18.51 -10.74 -7.34
CA ALA A 401 -19.80 -11.09 -6.74
C ALA A 401 -19.69 -12.26 -5.74
N ASP A 402 -18.84 -13.25 -6.05
CA ASP A 402 -18.60 -14.42 -5.19
C ASP A 402 -17.79 -14.09 -3.92
N TRP A 403 -16.87 -13.12 -4.03
CA TRP A 403 -16.09 -12.66 -2.88
C TRP A 403 -16.93 -11.86 -1.88
N LEU A 404 -17.78 -10.96 -2.38
CA LEU A 404 -18.60 -10.07 -1.55
C LEU A 404 -20.07 -10.20 -1.95
N PRO A 405 -20.75 -11.31 -1.56
CA PRO A 405 -22.14 -11.58 -1.94
C PRO A 405 -23.10 -10.48 -1.45
N GLY A 406 -23.94 -9.98 -2.36
CA GLY A 406 -24.87 -8.89 -2.06
C GLY A 406 -24.20 -7.51 -1.89
N GLY A 407 -22.89 -7.42 -2.15
CA GLY A 407 -22.16 -6.17 -2.15
C GLY A 407 -22.51 -5.24 -3.31
N CYS A 408 -21.76 -4.18 -3.45
CA CYS A 408 -21.80 -3.26 -4.58
C CYS A 408 -20.46 -2.57 -4.76
N TYR A 409 -20.27 -1.92 -5.92
CA TYR A 409 -19.13 -1.07 -6.20
C TYR A 409 -19.62 0.26 -6.78
N ARG A 410 -19.12 1.37 -6.24
CA ARG A 410 -19.45 2.69 -6.73
C ARG A 410 -18.29 3.64 -6.49
N SER A 411 -17.94 4.40 -7.50
CA SER A 411 -16.86 5.41 -7.45
C SER A 411 -15.58 4.89 -6.80
N CYS A 412 -15.09 3.73 -7.23
CA CYS A 412 -13.89 3.06 -6.72
C CYS A 412 -13.95 2.63 -5.24
N TRP A 413 -15.13 2.47 -4.66
CA TRP A 413 -15.34 1.95 -3.31
C TRP A 413 -16.21 0.70 -3.31
N TYR A 414 -15.79 -0.32 -2.54
CA TYR A 414 -16.59 -1.51 -2.26
C TYR A 414 -17.57 -1.25 -1.14
N GLN A 415 -18.79 -1.74 -1.29
CA GLN A 415 -19.86 -1.64 -0.27
C GLN A 415 -20.22 -3.06 0.17
N PRO A 416 -19.92 -3.47 1.41
CA PRO A 416 -20.28 -4.82 1.89
C PRO A 416 -21.80 -5.00 2.11
N ARG A 417 -22.59 -3.94 2.13
CA ARG A 417 -24.05 -3.86 2.29
C ARG A 417 -24.66 -4.63 3.47
N ILE A 418 -23.90 -5.47 4.14
CA ILE A 418 -24.31 -6.13 5.37
C ILE A 418 -24.35 -5.14 6.55
N ASP A 419 -23.54 -4.09 6.49
CA ASP A 419 -23.57 -2.94 7.40
C ASP A 419 -23.75 -1.68 6.53
N PRO A 420 -24.99 -1.17 6.37
CA PRO A 420 -25.25 0.01 5.54
C PRO A 420 -24.44 1.23 5.97
N GLY A 421 -23.88 1.93 4.98
CA GLY A 421 -23.00 3.09 5.21
C GLY A 421 -21.54 2.72 5.48
N CYS A 422 -21.18 1.43 5.44
CA CYS A 422 -19.78 0.98 5.43
C CYS A 422 -19.26 0.91 3.99
N VAL A 423 -18.00 1.34 3.80
CA VAL A 423 -17.29 1.24 2.52
C VAL A 423 -15.85 0.81 2.73
N MET A 424 -15.28 0.18 1.69
CA MET A 424 -13.90 -0.30 1.72
C MET A 424 -13.13 0.13 0.48
N ALA A 425 -11.89 0.54 0.68
CA ALA A 425 -10.86 0.55 -0.34
C ALA A 425 -9.95 -0.67 -0.13
N VAL A 426 -9.74 -1.47 -1.17
CA VAL A 426 -9.02 -2.75 -1.07
C VAL A 426 -7.88 -2.80 -2.07
N GLY A 427 -6.74 -3.35 -1.67
CA GLY A 427 -5.58 -3.54 -2.51
C GLY A 427 -4.93 -4.90 -2.30
N ILE A 428 -4.36 -5.43 -3.37
CA ILE A 428 -3.62 -6.69 -3.31
C ILE A 428 -2.53 -6.64 -2.23
N HIS A 429 -2.06 -7.82 -1.83
CA HIS A 429 -1.13 -8.01 -0.71
C HIS A 429 -1.66 -7.49 0.64
N GLY A 430 -3.00 -7.36 0.79
CA GLY A 430 -3.69 -7.12 2.07
C GLY A 430 -3.81 -5.66 2.50
N GLN A 431 -3.83 -4.71 1.57
CA GLN A 431 -4.09 -3.31 1.87
C GLN A 431 -5.58 -3.06 2.03
N MET A 432 -5.97 -2.29 3.05
CA MET A 432 -7.38 -1.93 3.27
C MET A 432 -7.51 -0.58 3.97
N ILE A 433 -8.49 0.22 3.53
CA ILE A 433 -9.12 1.27 4.32
C ILE A 433 -10.58 0.88 4.47
N TYR A 434 -11.01 0.61 5.69
CA TYR A 434 -12.40 0.33 6.04
C TYR A 434 -12.99 1.53 6.75
N VAL A 435 -14.14 2.00 6.30
CA VAL A 435 -14.83 3.15 6.88
C VAL A 435 -16.23 2.75 7.27
N ASP A 436 -16.54 2.81 8.56
CA ASP A 436 -17.87 2.67 9.13
C ASP A 436 -18.40 4.07 9.46
N ARG A 437 -19.11 4.68 8.51
CA ARG A 437 -19.63 6.05 8.65
C ARG A 437 -20.61 6.17 9.82
N PRO A 438 -21.63 5.28 9.96
CA PRO A 438 -22.57 5.36 11.07
C PRO A 438 -21.90 5.30 12.44
N ARG A 439 -20.79 4.56 12.56
CA ARG A 439 -20.04 4.44 13.80
C ARG A 439 -18.91 5.45 13.94
N GLY A 440 -18.59 6.20 12.89
CA GLY A 440 -17.45 7.13 12.87
C GLY A 440 -16.12 6.42 13.13
N VAL A 441 -15.94 5.22 12.56
CA VAL A 441 -14.73 4.42 12.71
C VAL A 441 -14.02 4.29 11.37
N VAL A 442 -12.70 4.48 11.38
CA VAL A 442 -11.82 4.23 10.24
C VAL A 442 -10.76 3.22 10.67
N VAL A 443 -10.57 2.17 9.87
CA VAL A 443 -9.50 1.19 10.06
C VAL A 443 -8.61 1.17 8.82
N VAL A 444 -7.32 1.42 9.00
CA VAL A 444 -6.29 1.31 7.96
C VAL A 444 -5.43 0.10 8.26
N LYS A 445 -5.32 -0.80 7.30
CA LYS A 445 -4.46 -1.98 7.36
C LYS A 445 -3.47 -1.94 6.21
N GLN A 446 -2.17 -2.01 6.53
CA GLN A 446 -1.08 -2.19 5.58
C GLN A 446 -0.47 -3.58 5.80
N SER A 447 -0.19 -4.29 4.73
CA SER A 447 0.33 -5.66 4.80
C SER A 447 1.28 -5.97 3.65
N SER A 448 2.03 -7.05 3.83
CA SER A 448 2.98 -7.55 2.84
C SER A 448 2.73 -9.02 2.54
N TRP A 449 1.47 -9.41 2.30
CA TRP A 449 1.12 -10.80 2.00
C TRP A 449 2.01 -11.38 0.93
N SER A 450 2.43 -12.61 1.13
CA SER A 450 3.28 -13.33 0.19
C SER A 450 2.59 -13.66 -1.14
N ILE A 451 1.24 -13.66 -1.16
CA ILE A 451 0.42 -13.82 -2.36
C ILE A 451 -0.34 -12.52 -2.66
N PRO A 452 -0.49 -12.15 -3.94
CA PRO A 452 -1.10 -10.87 -4.28
C PRO A 452 -2.59 -10.80 -3.94
N ASP A 453 -3.34 -11.86 -4.18
CA ASP A 453 -4.80 -11.87 -4.04
C ASP A 453 -5.28 -13.21 -3.48
N ASP A 454 -6.19 -13.14 -2.48
CA ASP A 454 -6.82 -14.29 -1.84
C ASP A 454 -8.15 -13.85 -1.20
N ASN A 455 -9.24 -14.38 -1.72
CA ASN A 455 -10.58 -14.01 -1.27
C ASN A 455 -10.84 -14.31 0.20
N ALA A 456 -10.27 -15.39 0.76
CA ALA A 456 -10.46 -15.73 2.17
C ALA A 456 -9.70 -14.73 3.07
N LEU A 457 -8.48 -14.36 2.71
CA LEU A 457 -7.72 -13.35 3.45
C LEU A 457 -8.37 -11.97 3.37
N HIS A 458 -8.94 -11.57 2.22
CA HIS A 458 -9.69 -10.33 2.08
C HIS A 458 -10.98 -10.34 2.91
N SER A 459 -11.72 -11.46 2.93
CA SER A 459 -12.90 -11.63 3.78
C SER A 459 -12.54 -11.56 5.26
N ASP A 460 -11.46 -12.22 5.68
CA ASP A 460 -10.99 -12.18 7.07
C ASP A 460 -10.57 -10.76 7.48
N ALA A 461 -9.94 -10.00 6.56
CA ALA A 461 -9.57 -8.61 6.82
C ALA A 461 -10.81 -7.71 7.01
N GLU A 462 -11.83 -7.88 6.19
CA GLU A 462 -13.12 -7.18 6.34
C GLU A 462 -13.80 -7.54 7.66
N LEU A 463 -13.89 -8.83 8.01
CA LEU A 463 -14.46 -9.31 9.28
C LEU A 463 -13.71 -8.76 10.49
N ALA A 464 -12.38 -8.69 10.44
CA ALA A 464 -11.55 -8.11 11.49
C ALA A 464 -11.84 -6.60 11.66
N CYS A 465 -11.90 -5.83 10.56
CA CYS A 465 -12.21 -4.40 10.60
C CYS A 465 -13.61 -4.14 11.14
N ARG A 466 -14.60 -4.94 10.72
CA ARG A 466 -15.96 -4.89 11.21
C ARG A 466 -16.06 -5.19 12.71
N ALA A 467 -15.33 -6.20 13.19
CA ALA A 467 -15.27 -6.53 14.62
C ALA A 467 -14.70 -5.38 15.45
N ILE A 468 -13.63 -4.73 14.97
CA ILE A 468 -13.05 -3.54 15.61
C ILE A 468 -14.11 -2.42 15.69
N ALA A 469 -14.78 -2.10 14.57
CA ALA A 469 -15.76 -1.02 14.53
C ALA A 469 -16.94 -1.26 15.49
N ARG A 470 -17.40 -2.50 15.59
CA ARG A 470 -18.45 -2.90 16.53
C ARG A 470 -17.99 -2.84 17.99
N ALA A 471 -16.76 -3.30 18.28
CA ALA A 471 -16.22 -3.26 19.64
C ALA A 471 -16.07 -1.83 20.18
N LEU A 472 -15.70 -0.87 19.32
CA LEU A 472 -15.57 0.55 19.70
C LEU A 472 -16.91 1.26 19.92
N THR A 473 -18.03 0.62 19.64
CA THR A 473 -19.38 1.20 19.74
C THR A 473 -20.33 0.36 20.55
N ALA A 474 -19.91 -0.83 21.02
CA ALA A 474 -20.65 -1.56 22.04
C ALA A 474 -20.71 -0.69 23.29
N GLU A 475 -21.90 -0.37 23.77
CA GLU A 475 -22.09 0.27 25.06
C GLU A 475 -21.39 -0.59 26.12
N GLU A 476 -20.55 0.04 26.99
CA GLU A 476 -20.04 -0.68 28.15
C GLU A 476 -21.25 -1.26 28.91
N PRO A 477 -21.28 -2.58 29.15
CA PRO A 477 -22.38 -3.13 29.95
C PRO A 477 -22.36 -2.48 31.32
N ASP A 478 -23.39 -1.64 31.55
CA ASP A 478 -23.83 -1.09 32.82
C ASP A 478 -22.79 -0.76 33.91
N LYS A 479 -22.26 0.46 33.87
CA LYS A 479 -21.85 1.16 35.11
C LYS A 479 -23.07 1.58 35.98
N LEU A 480 -24.29 1.13 35.63
CA LEU A 480 -25.55 1.52 36.29
C LEU A 480 -25.94 0.64 37.49
N LEU A 481 -25.09 -0.31 37.93
CA LEU A 481 -25.40 -1.16 39.10
C LEU A 481 -24.50 -0.92 40.34
N ALA A 482 -23.74 0.16 40.39
CA ALA A 482 -22.88 0.48 41.56
C ALA A 482 -23.40 1.66 42.40
N VAL A 483 -24.70 1.96 42.38
CA VAL A 483 -25.35 2.85 43.35
C VAL A 483 -26.59 2.15 43.90
N ARG A 484 -26.40 1.25 44.85
CA ARG A 484 -27.35 0.92 45.92
C ARG A 484 -26.59 0.57 47.19
#